data_b993cc2f3f423468b1120894e6b014fe
#
_entry.id   b993cc2f3f423468b1120894e6b014fe
#
_cell.length_a   1.000
_cell.length_b   1.000
_cell.length_c   1.000
_cell.angle_alpha   90.00
_cell.angle_beta   90.00
_cell.angle_gamma   90.00
#
_symmetry.space_group_name_H-M   'P 1'
#
loop_
_entity.id
_entity.type
_entity.pdbx_description
1 polymer ?
#
loop_
_entity_poly.entity_id
_entity_poly.type
_entity_poly.pdbx_seq_one_letter_code
_entity_poly.pdbx_strand_id
1 'polypeptide(L)'
;EIKEVRAGDIAAAIGMKDVTTGETLCSKEKAITLERMEFPDPVISVAVEPKSVADQEKLTVALSKLAQEDPSFRVETDKETGQMIISGMGELHLEVIVDRMQREFGVAANIGKPQVAYRETIQATIEHEAKFVRQTGGRGQYGHVKLRLEPLQDEDGTYNYEFVDEITGGVIPREYIPSIDKGIAEQMQNGVIAGHPLIGVKATLIDGSFHEVDSSEMAFKIAAAMALREGAMAASPVLLEPVMTVEVVTPEDYMGDVVGDLNRRRG
;
A
#
# COMPACT_ATOMS: atom_id res chain seq x y z
N GLU A 1 21.94 -9.11 -42.21
CA GLU A 1 21.09 -10.31 -42.01
C GLU A 1 21.86 -11.55 -42.45
N ILE A 2 21.88 -12.59 -41.61
CA ILE A 2 22.43 -13.91 -41.89
C ILE A 2 21.27 -14.90 -42.06
N LYS A 3 21.47 -15.90 -42.93
CA LYS A 3 20.42 -16.89 -43.24
C LYS A 3 20.55 -18.17 -42.41
N GLU A 4 21.69 -18.39 -41.80
CA GLU A 4 22.03 -19.62 -41.09
C GLU A 4 22.89 -19.29 -39.89
N VAL A 5 22.59 -19.93 -38.75
CA VAL A 5 23.36 -19.90 -37.49
C VAL A 5 23.76 -21.34 -37.18
N ARG A 6 25.03 -21.61 -36.92
CA ARG A 6 25.55 -22.95 -36.64
C ARG A 6 25.86 -23.10 -35.14
N ALA A 7 26.05 -24.37 -34.76
CA ALA A 7 26.46 -24.69 -33.39
C ALA A 7 27.78 -23.98 -33.05
N GLY A 8 27.78 -23.22 -31.93
CA GLY A 8 28.89 -22.39 -31.49
C GLY A 8 28.84 -20.93 -31.94
N ASP A 9 27.92 -20.57 -32.85
CA ASP A 9 27.74 -19.18 -33.26
C ASP A 9 26.97 -18.39 -32.23
N ILE A 10 27.26 -17.07 -32.18
CA ILE A 10 26.49 -16.08 -31.40
C ILE A 10 25.78 -15.18 -32.40
N ALA A 11 24.47 -15.08 -32.28
CA ALA A 11 23.65 -14.29 -33.20
C ALA A 11 22.55 -13.53 -32.47
N ALA A 12 22.14 -12.37 -33.02
CA ALA A 12 20.98 -11.65 -32.57
C ALA A 12 19.73 -12.14 -33.32
N ALA A 13 18.71 -12.54 -32.58
CA ALA A 13 17.42 -12.95 -33.12
C ALA A 13 16.37 -11.85 -32.87
N ILE A 14 15.64 -11.48 -33.92
CA ILE A 14 14.63 -10.43 -33.88
C ILE A 14 13.22 -11.06 -33.89
N GLY A 15 12.28 -10.48 -33.15
CA GLY A 15 10.86 -10.88 -33.20
C GLY A 15 10.51 -12.09 -32.34
N MET A 16 11.39 -12.52 -31.45
CA MET A 16 11.04 -13.49 -30.41
C MET A 16 10.12 -12.84 -29.36
N LYS A 17 9.03 -13.52 -29.03
CA LYS A 17 8.10 -13.11 -28.00
C LYS A 17 8.23 -14.07 -26.82
N ASP A 18 7.99 -13.55 -25.63
CA ASP A 18 7.93 -14.33 -24.38
C ASP A 18 9.22 -15.12 -24.07
N VAL A 19 10.37 -14.56 -24.44
CA VAL A 19 11.71 -15.14 -24.15
C VAL A 19 12.44 -14.22 -23.19
N THR A 20 12.94 -14.77 -22.08
CA THR A 20 13.72 -14.06 -21.08
C THR A 20 15.19 -14.49 -21.09
N THR A 21 16.04 -13.68 -20.47
CA THR A 21 17.48 -13.98 -20.35
C THR A 21 17.68 -15.29 -19.58
N GLY A 22 18.50 -16.19 -20.13
CA GLY A 22 18.79 -17.50 -19.54
C GLY A 22 17.88 -18.64 -19.99
N GLU A 23 16.90 -18.38 -20.84
CA GLU A 23 16.05 -19.44 -21.39
C GLU A 23 16.72 -20.21 -22.53
N THR A 24 16.40 -21.50 -22.64
CA THR A 24 16.90 -22.37 -23.69
C THR A 24 15.95 -22.41 -24.88
N LEU A 25 16.48 -22.16 -26.07
CA LEU A 25 15.75 -22.35 -27.31
C LEU A 25 16.15 -23.71 -27.92
N CYS A 26 15.18 -24.54 -28.21
CA CYS A 26 15.44 -25.87 -28.79
C CYS A 26 14.40 -26.25 -29.86
N SER A 27 14.68 -27.31 -30.63
CA SER A 27 13.68 -27.82 -31.54
C SER A 27 12.56 -28.57 -30.83
N LYS A 28 11.35 -28.55 -31.39
CA LYS A 28 10.19 -29.27 -30.85
C LYS A 28 10.40 -30.79 -30.79
N GLU A 29 11.19 -31.32 -31.71
CA GLU A 29 11.42 -32.77 -31.85
C GLU A 29 12.45 -33.30 -30.84
N LYS A 30 13.36 -32.43 -30.40
CA LYS A 30 14.40 -32.74 -29.41
C LYS A 30 14.45 -31.68 -28.38
N ALA A 31 13.48 -31.74 -27.45
CA ALA A 31 13.42 -30.80 -26.31
C ALA A 31 14.60 -31.08 -25.38
N ILE A 32 15.44 -30.07 -25.18
CA ILE A 32 16.56 -30.07 -24.23
C ILE A 32 16.57 -28.74 -23.49
N THR A 33 16.79 -28.79 -22.19
CA THR A 33 17.02 -27.60 -21.40
C THR A 33 18.46 -27.58 -20.93
N LEU A 34 19.18 -26.53 -21.27
CA LEU A 34 20.54 -26.31 -20.78
C LEU A 34 20.50 -25.88 -19.32
N GLU A 35 21.67 -25.87 -18.67
CA GLU A 35 21.83 -25.41 -17.30
C GLU A 35 21.27 -23.98 -17.16
N ARG A 36 20.45 -23.79 -16.11
CA ARG A 36 19.88 -22.47 -15.81
C ARG A 36 20.92 -21.60 -15.13
N MET A 37 20.97 -20.33 -15.54
CA MET A 37 21.73 -19.33 -14.81
C MET A 37 20.99 -18.99 -13.49
N GLU A 38 21.70 -19.04 -12.38
CA GLU A 38 21.21 -18.57 -11.10
C GLU A 38 21.59 -17.10 -10.94
N PHE A 39 20.58 -16.25 -10.79
CA PHE A 39 20.78 -14.83 -10.55
C PHE A 39 20.63 -14.57 -9.06
N PRO A 40 21.55 -13.80 -8.45
CA PRO A 40 21.43 -13.44 -7.04
C PRO A 40 20.21 -12.54 -6.82
N ASP A 41 19.65 -12.62 -5.63
CA ASP A 41 18.56 -11.74 -5.23
C ASP A 41 19.02 -10.28 -5.13
N PRO A 42 18.16 -9.32 -5.50
CA PRO A 42 18.46 -7.91 -5.35
C PRO A 42 18.75 -7.52 -3.91
N VAL A 43 19.71 -6.60 -3.72
CA VAL A 43 20.18 -6.20 -2.38
C VAL A 43 19.75 -4.80 -1.96
N ILE A 44 19.31 -3.95 -2.90
CA ILE A 44 18.79 -2.63 -2.60
C ILE A 44 17.49 -2.36 -3.36
N SER A 45 16.67 -1.48 -2.79
CA SER A 45 15.39 -1.08 -3.38
C SER A 45 15.22 0.43 -3.31
N VAL A 46 14.61 1.00 -4.35
CA VAL A 46 14.23 2.41 -4.40
C VAL A 46 12.80 2.55 -4.93
N ALA A 47 12.11 3.60 -4.50
CA ALA A 47 10.81 3.96 -5.04
C ALA A 47 10.96 4.78 -6.31
N VAL A 48 10.10 4.51 -7.29
CA VAL A 48 10.06 5.22 -8.58
C VAL A 48 8.68 5.82 -8.77
N GLU A 49 8.64 7.14 -8.93
CA GLU A 49 7.40 7.87 -9.12
C GLU A 49 7.42 8.63 -10.46
N PRO A 50 6.42 8.47 -11.33
CA PRO A 50 6.37 9.20 -12.59
C PRO A 50 6.19 10.70 -12.31
N LYS A 51 6.82 11.56 -13.12
CA LYS A 51 6.68 13.02 -12.98
C LYS A 51 5.33 13.54 -13.46
N SER A 52 4.61 12.77 -14.25
CA SER A 52 3.28 13.11 -14.74
C SER A 52 2.39 11.88 -14.86
N VAL A 53 1.06 12.08 -14.86
CA VAL A 53 0.09 11.00 -15.06
C VAL A 53 0.28 10.31 -16.43
N ALA A 54 0.66 11.06 -17.45
CA ALA A 54 0.92 10.52 -18.79
C ALA A 54 2.15 9.60 -18.84
N ASP A 55 3.08 9.76 -17.90
CA ASP A 55 4.28 8.93 -17.81
C ASP A 55 4.05 7.63 -17.03
N GLN A 56 2.93 7.50 -16.32
CA GLN A 56 2.64 6.32 -15.50
C GLN A 56 2.50 5.03 -16.32
N GLU A 57 1.74 5.08 -17.41
CA GLU A 57 1.60 3.92 -18.30
C GLU A 57 2.91 3.58 -18.99
N LYS A 58 3.65 4.60 -19.46
CA LYS A 58 4.96 4.43 -20.07
C LYS A 58 5.98 3.84 -19.10
N LEU A 59 5.96 4.29 -17.83
CA LEU A 59 6.81 3.80 -16.76
C LEU A 59 6.60 2.29 -16.56
N THR A 60 5.36 1.86 -16.43
CA THR A 60 5.02 0.43 -16.24
C THR A 60 5.53 -0.42 -17.42
N VAL A 61 5.33 0.05 -18.66
CA VAL A 61 5.80 -0.65 -19.86
C VAL A 61 7.33 -0.68 -19.91
N ALA A 62 8.00 0.42 -19.61
CA ALA A 62 9.47 0.51 -19.63
C ALA A 62 10.09 -0.44 -18.59
N LEU A 63 9.60 -0.39 -17.34
CA LEU A 63 10.10 -1.25 -16.26
C LEU A 63 9.84 -2.74 -16.54
N SER A 64 8.67 -3.08 -17.09
CA SER A 64 8.38 -4.47 -17.49
C SER A 64 9.35 -5.01 -18.54
N LYS A 65 9.71 -4.19 -19.54
CA LYS A 65 10.69 -4.59 -20.56
C LYS A 65 12.10 -4.73 -19.98
N LEU A 66 12.52 -3.78 -19.15
CA LEU A 66 13.83 -3.84 -18.48
C LEU A 66 13.95 -5.07 -17.56
N ALA A 67 12.88 -5.43 -16.86
CA ALA A 67 12.84 -6.64 -16.04
C ALA A 67 12.86 -7.95 -16.85
N GLN A 68 12.36 -7.95 -18.08
CA GLN A 68 12.52 -9.11 -18.99
C GLN A 68 13.95 -9.29 -19.49
N GLU A 69 14.70 -8.19 -19.65
CA GLU A 69 16.09 -8.21 -20.10
C GLU A 69 17.06 -8.60 -18.97
N ASP A 70 16.76 -8.19 -17.74
CA ASP A 70 17.63 -8.36 -16.58
C ASP A 70 16.94 -9.11 -15.44
N PRO A 71 17.22 -10.40 -15.26
CA PRO A 71 16.62 -11.21 -14.18
C PRO A 71 17.05 -10.82 -12.77
N SER A 72 18.12 -10.04 -12.59
CA SER A 72 18.54 -9.50 -11.30
C SER A 72 17.83 -8.19 -10.92
N PHE A 73 17.02 -7.65 -11.84
CA PHE A 73 16.19 -6.48 -11.64
C PHE A 73 14.75 -6.88 -11.38
N ARG A 74 14.17 -6.41 -10.28
CA ARG A 74 12.78 -6.70 -9.90
C ARG A 74 11.96 -5.41 -9.81
N VAL A 75 10.69 -5.54 -10.18
CA VAL A 75 9.71 -4.45 -10.11
C VAL A 75 8.49 -4.96 -9.37
N GLU A 76 8.07 -4.26 -8.34
CA GLU A 76 6.85 -4.58 -7.60
C GLU A 76 6.10 -3.29 -7.23
N THR A 77 4.80 -3.42 -7.00
CA THR A 77 4.00 -2.35 -6.43
C THR A 77 3.74 -2.67 -4.96
N ASP A 78 4.21 -1.83 -4.08
CA ASP A 78 3.94 -1.96 -2.65
C ASP A 78 2.43 -1.81 -2.42
N LYS A 79 1.82 -2.84 -1.84
CA LYS A 79 0.37 -2.88 -1.61
C LYS A 79 -0.08 -1.91 -0.53
N GLU A 80 0.80 -1.54 0.38
CA GLU A 80 0.52 -0.68 1.52
C GLU A 80 0.61 0.81 1.15
N THR A 81 1.66 1.18 0.42
CA THR A 81 1.93 2.56 0.03
C THR A 81 1.47 2.91 -1.38
N GLY A 82 1.21 1.90 -2.21
CA GLY A 82 0.91 2.07 -3.63
C GLY A 82 2.11 2.49 -4.48
N GLN A 83 3.30 2.63 -3.88
CA GLN A 83 4.51 3.01 -4.61
C GLN A 83 5.01 1.87 -5.50
N MET A 84 5.56 2.24 -6.65
CA MET A 84 6.31 1.32 -7.48
C MET A 84 7.75 1.24 -6.97
N ILE A 85 8.17 0.04 -6.58
CA ILE A 85 9.49 -0.25 -6.03
C ILE A 85 10.30 -1.00 -7.09
N ILE A 86 11.51 -0.55 -7.34
CA ILE A 86 12.50 -1.25 -8.15
C ILE A 86 13.65 -1.73 -7.28
N SER A 87 14.07 -2.96 -7.49
CA SER A 87 15.12 -3.61 -6.72
C SER A 87 16.24 -4.11 -7.62
N GLY A 88 17.48 -3.97 -7.21
CA GLY A 88 18.66 -4.32 -7.99
C GLY A 88 19.87 -4.67 -7.15
N MET A 89 20.97 -5.01 -7.83
CA MET A 89 22.22 -5.50 -7.22
C MET A 89 23.08 -4.42 -6.56
N GLY A 90 22.71 -3.16 -6.74
CA GLY A 90 23.48 -2.04 -6.17
C GLY A 90 22.98 -0.71 -6.73
N GLU A 91 23.47 0.38 -6.12
CA GLU A 91 23.08 1.76 -6.49
C GLU A 91 23.37 2.05 -7.97
N LEU A 92 24.58 1.74 -8.43
CA LEU A 92 24.95 1.93 -9.83
C LEU A 92 24.08 1.13 -10.80
N HIS A 93 23.67 -0.09 -10.42
CA HIS A 93 22.76 -0.89 -11.24
C HIS A 93 21.43 -0.18 -11.44
N LEU A 94 20.82 0.31 -10.35
CA LEU A 94 19.55 1.04 -10.41
C LEU A 94 19.68 2.37 -11.14
N GLU A 95 20.80 3.10 -10.97
CA GLU A 95 21.07 4.31 -11.74
C GLU A 95 21.11 4.06 -13.25
N VAL A 96 21.77 2.98 -13.68
CA VAL A 96 21.82 2.59 -15.10
C VAL A 96 20.42 2.24 -15.62
N ILE A 97 19.61 1.50 -14.85
CA ILE A 97 18.23 1.17 -15.23
C ILE A 97 17.39 2.45 -15.40
N VAL A 98 17.52 3.39 -14.46
CA VAL A 98 16.80 4.67 -14.53
C VAL A 98 17.24 5.52 -15.73
N ASP A 99 18.53 5.57 -16.01
CA ASP A 99 19.07 6.27 -17.17
C ASP A 99 18.56 5.63 -18.49
N ARG A 100 18.56 4.30 -18.59
CA ARG A 100 17.98 3.57 -19.71
C ARG A 100 16.49 3.86 -19.89
N MET A 101 15.74 3.86 -18.79
CA MET A 101 14.31 4.20 -18.79
C MET A 101 14.06 5.59 -19.41
N GLN A 102 14.90 6.57 -19.08
CA GLN A 102 14.78 7.90 -19.64
C GLN A 102 15.23 7.97 -21.10
N ARG A 103 16.34 7.34 -21.47
CA ARG A 103 16.91 7.43 -22.84
C ARG A 103 16.17 6.58 -23.85
N GLU A 104 15.79 5.36 -23.48
CA GLU A 104 15.21 4.40 -24.42
C GLU A 104 13.68 4.54 -24.50
N PHE A 105 13.03 4.90 -23.38
CA PHE A 105 11.57 4.96 -23.29
C PHE A 105 11.01 6.39 -23.13
N GLY A 106 11.88 7.38 -22.94
CA GLY A 106 11.47 8.77 -22.77
C GLY A 106 10.64 9.03 -21.52
N VAL A 107 10.83 8.23 -20.47
CA VAL A 107 10.10 8.33 -19.19
C VAL A 107 10.95 9.03 -18.16
N ALA A 108 10.45 10.16 -17.64
CA ALA A 108 11.06 10.86 -16.53
C ALA A 108 10.38 10.47 -15.21
N ALA A 109 11.18 10.03 -14.23
CA ALA A 109 10.70 9.65 -12.91
C ALA A 109 11.51 10.33 -11.80
N ASN A 110 10.90 10.45 -10.63
CA ASN A 110 11.57 10.78 -9.39
C ASN A 110 11.99 9.48 -8.70
N ILE A 111 13.21 9.44 -8.21
CA ILE A 111 13.75 8.29 -7.49
C ILE A 111 13.92 8.71 -6.03
N GLY A 112 13.46 7.87 -5.12
CA GLY A 112 13.53 8.14 -3.69
C GLY A 112 13.57 6.86 -2.85
N LYS A 113 13.69 7.06 -1.55
CA LYS A 113 13.56 5.95 -0.61
C LYS A 113 12.10 5.48 -0.57
N PRO A 114 11.82 4.17 -0.43
CA PRO A 114 10.49 3.67 -0.17
C PRO A 114 9.88 4.35 1.06
N GLN A 115 8.58 4.61 1.00
CA GLN A 115 7.86 5.16 2.14
C GLN A 115 7.67 4.10 3.20
N VAL A 116 7.73 4.51 4.46
CA VAL A 116 7.37 3.64 5.59
C VAL A 116 5.85 3.57 5.66
N ALA A 117 5.29 2.37 5.72
CA ALA A 117 3.86 2.11 5.82
C ALA A 117 3.35 2.36 7.24
N TYR A 118 3.33 3.62 7.66
CA TYR A 118 2.79 4.00 8.95
C TYR A 118 1.29 3.69 9.05
N ARG A 119 0.82 3.41 10.28
CA ARG A 119 -0.58 3.27 10.65
C ARG A 119 -0.86 4.13 11.89
N GLU A 120 -2.11 4.38 12.15
CA GLU A 120 -2.57 5.02 13.37
C GLU A 120 -3.46 4.05 14.16
N THR A 121 -3.48 4.17 15.48
CA THR A 121 -4.42 3.45 16.33
C THR A 121 -4.77 4.29 17.55
N ILE A 122 -5.83 3.90 18.29
CA ILE A 122 -6.24 4.53 19.54
C ILE A 122 -5.80 3.67 20.73
N GLN A 123 -5.55 4.30 21.87
CA GLN A 123 -5.14 3.59 23.09
C GLN A 123 -6.17 3.65 24.21
N ALA A 124 -7.18 4.49 24.10
CA ALA A 124 -8.19 4.68 25.13
C ALA A 124 -9.61 4.47 24.60
N THR A 125 -10.48 3.95 25.44
CA THR A 125 -11.92 3.90 25.16
C THR A 125 -12.54 5.26 25.40
N ILE A 126 -13.37 5.72 24.47
CA ILE A 126 -14.07 7.00 24.56
C ILE A 126 -15.48 6.89 23.97
N GLU A 127 -16.40 7.69 24.52
CA GLU A 127 -17.69 7.98 23.89
C GLU A 127 -17.66 9.39 23.32
N HIS A 128 -18.04 9.51 22.06
CA HIS A 128 -18.10 10.80 21.39
C HIS A 128 -19.35 10.90 20.52
N GLU A 129 -19.96 12.09 20.50
CA GLU A 129 -21.11 12.38 19.66
C GLU A 129 -20.78 13.45 18.62
N ALA A 130 -21.33 13.33 17.43
CA ALA A 130 -21.25 14.38 16.42
C ALA A 130 -22.58 14.59 15.73
N LYS A 131 -22.86 15.86 15.44
CA LYS A 131 -24.05 16.30 14.72
C LYS A 131 -23.64 17.01 13.44
N PHE A 132 -24.11 16.49 12.32
CA PHE A 132 -24.00 17.17 11.05
C PHE A 132 -25.33 17.86 10.73
N VAL A 133 -25.34 19.18 10.78
CA VAL A 133 -26.51 20.00 10.47
C VAL A 133 -26.13 21.01 9.41
N ARG A 134 -26.83 21.02 8.29
CA ARG A 134 -26.65 21.99 7.22
C ARG A 134 -28.01 22.44 6.67
N GLN A 135 -28.27 23.74 6.72
CA GLN A 135 -29.46 24.34 6.09
C GLN A 135 -29.00 25.28 4.98
N THR A 136 -29.46 25.05 3.78
CA THR A 136 -29.16 25.88 2.59
C THR A 136 -30.46 26.14 1.82
N GLY A 137 -31.31 27.04 2.32
CA GLY A 137 -32.45 27.59 1.57
C GLY A 137 -33.45 26.58 0.95
N GLY A 138 -33.58 25.37 1.51
CA GLY A 138 -34.45 24.29 1.03
C GLY A 138 -34.47 23.14 2.02
N ARG A 139 -34.53 21.87 1.55
CA ARG A 139 -34.41 20.68 2.38
C ARG A 139 -33.04 20.67 3.08
N GLY A 140 -33.04 20.64 4.42
CA GLY A 140 -31.84 20.60 5.23
C GLY A 140 -31.12 19.25 5.15
N GLN A 141 -29.99 19.15 5.84
CA GLN A 141 -29.27 17.89 6.08
C GLN A 141 -29.09 17.72 7.58
N TYR A 142 -29.46 16.56 8.12
CA TYR A 142 -29.34 16.25 9.52
C TYR A 142 -28.87 14.82 9.73
N GLY A 143 -27.80 14.66 10.48
CA GLY A 143 -27.31 13.38 10.97
C GLY A 143 -26.72 13.57 12.36
N HIS A 144 -27.08 12.71 13.30
CA HIS A 144 -26.54 12.72 14.67
C HIS A 144 -26.26 11.30 15.10
N VAL A 145 -25.02 11.05 15.48
CA VAL A 145 -24.55 9.75 15.96
C VAL A 145 -23.73 9.92 17.24
N LYS A 146 -23.84 8.95 18.14
CA LYS A 146 -22.98 8.79 19.30
C LYS A 146 -22.27 7.45 19.19
N LEU A 147 -20.95 7.47 19.17
CA LEU A 147 -20.09 6.30 19.03
C LEU A 147 -19.32 6.06 20.33
N ARG A 148 -19.18 4.81 20.71
CA ARG A 148 -18.14 4.34 21.61
C ARG A 148 -17.02 3.76 20.77
N LEU A 149 -15.81 4.27 20.95
CA LEU A 149 -14.60 3.82 20.28
C LEU A 149 -13.72 3.11 21.28
N GLU A 150 -13.27 1.90 20.94
CA GLU A 150 -12.46 1.06 21.81
C GLU A 150 -11.26 0.53 21.00
N PRO A 151 -10.06 0.44 21.59
CA PRO A 151 -8.94 -0.26 20.96
C PRO A 151 -9.29 -1.72 20.71
N LEU A 152 -8.98 -2.23 19.51
CA LEU A 152 -9.22 -3.62 19.12
C LEU A 152 -7.95 -4.23 18.54
N GLN A 153 -7.33 -5.11 19.32
CA GLN A 153 -6.18 -5.90 18.90
C GLN A 153 -6.40 -7.34 19.34
N ASP A 154 -6.21 -8.28 18.42
CA ASP A 154 -6.33 -9.69 18.71
C ASP A 154 -5.13 -10.21 19.54
N GLU A 155 -5.25 -11.42 20.06
CA GLU A 155 -4.21 -12.07 20.87
C GLU A 155 -2.89 -12.29 20.10
N ASP A 156 -2.96 -12.43 18.78
CA ASP A 156 -1.82 -12.55 17.86
C ASP A 156 -1.18 -11.20 17.48
N GLY A 157 -1.73 -10.09 17.99
CA GLY A 157 -1.27 -8.74 17.69
C GLY A 157 -1.89 -8.10 16.45
N THR A 158 -2.83 -8.76 15.79
CA THR A 158 -3.52 -8.24 14.61
C THR A 158 -4.48 -7.13 14.99
N TYR A 159 -4.47 -6.03 14.24
CA TYR A 159 -5.37 -4.89 14.38
C TYR A 159 -6.55 -5.03 13.44
N ASN A 160 -7.74 -5.21 14.00
CA ASN A 160 -8.99 -5.39 13.25
C ASN A 160 -9.90 -4.17 13.34
N TYR A 161 -10.92 -4.14 12.49
CA TYR A 161 -12.04 -3.22 12.57
C TYR A 161 -13.32 -4.01 12.85
N GLU A 162 -14.09 -3.54 13.84
CA GLU A 162 -15.41 -4.10 14.15
C GLU A 162 -16.42 -2.95 14.31
N PHE A 163 -17.55 -3.07 13.62
CA PHE A 163 -18.68 -2.19 13.83
C PHE A 163 -19.80 -2.92 14.57
N VAL A 164 -20.31 -2.33 15.65
CA VAL A 164 -21.39 -2.89 16.47
C VAL A 164 -22.56 -1.91 16.54
N ASP A 165 -23.75 -2.41 16.30
CA ASP A 165 -25.00 -1.65 16.45
C ASP A 165 -25.67 -2.02 17.77
N GLU A 166 -25.71 -1.07 18.73
CA GLU A 166 -26.41 -1.17 20.02
C GLU A 166 -27.64 -0.26 20.08
N ILE A 167 -28.12 0.25 18.93
CA ILE A 167 -29.29 1.15 18.92
C ILE A 167 -30.54 0.45 19.46
N THR A 168 -31.17 1.07 20.41
CA THR A 168 -32.45 0.65 20.98
C THR A 168 -33.52 1.70 20.75
N GLY A 169 -34.79 1.27 20.67
CA GLY A 169 -35.93 2.19 20.57
C GLY A 169 -36.11 2.91 19.23
N GLY A 170 -35.29 2.60 18.20
CA GLY A 170 -35.46 3.15 16.86
C GLY A 170 -35.07 4.63 16.73
N VAL A 171 -34.20 5.14 17.61
CA VAL A 171 -33.70 6.53 17.57
C VAL A 171 -32.94 6.87 16.29
N ILE A 172 -32.40 5.85 15.60
CA ILE A 172 -31.89 5.94 14.24
C ILE A 172 -32.61 4.85 13.41
N PRO A 173 -33.24 5.19 12.28
CA PRO A 173 -33.81 4.21 11.37
C PRO A 173 -32.75 3.24 10.83
N ARG A 174 -33.09 1.95 10.76
CA ARG A 174 -32.17 0.89 10.36
C ARG A 174 -31.55 1.09 8.97
N GLU A 175 -32.23 1.78 8.10
CA GLU A 175 -31.75 2.10 6.74
C GLU A 175 -30.48 2.96 6.72
N TYR A 176 -30.23 3.76 7.77
CA TYR A 176 -29.05 4.62 7.88
C TYR A 176 -27.82 3.95 8.51
N ILE A 177 -27.98 2.83 9.20
CA ILE A 177 -26.91 2.13 9.91
C ILE A 177 -25.79 1.69 8.96
N PRO A 178 -26.05 1.11 7.76
CA PRO A 178 -24.99 0.78 6.81
C PRO A 178 -24.20 2.00 6.32
N SER A 179 -24.85 3.16 6.23
CA SER A 179 -24.19 4.41 5.83
C SER A 179 -23.30 4.98 6.93
N ILE A 180 -23.65 4.73 8.20
CA ILE A 180 -22.81 5.07 9.35
C ILE A 180 -21.54 4.23 9.35
N ASP A 181 -21.64 2.91 9.24
CA ASP A 181 -20.50 2.00 9.13
C ASP A 181 -19.57 2.37 7.97
N LYS A 182 -20.14 2.60 6.80
CA LYS A 182 -19.39 3.05 5.62
C LYS A 182 -18.67 4.38 5.86
N GLY A 183 -19.31 5.33 6.56
CA GLY A 183 -18.70 6.61 6.91
C GLY A 183 -17.50 6.45 7.85
N ILE A 184 -17.59 5.55 8.81
CA ILE A 184 -16.51 5.19 9.72
C ILE A 184 -15.36 4.55 8.93
N ALA A 185 -15.64 3.51 8.14
CA ALA A 185 -14.63 2.77 7.38
C ALA A 185 -13.86 3.67 6.38
N GLU A 186 -14.54 4.58 5.70
CA GLU A 186 -13.89 5.54 4.79
C GLU A 186 -13.04 6.57 5.55
N GLN A 187 -13.50 7.05 6.71
CA GLN A 187 -12.72 7.99 7.52
C GLN A 187 -11.47 7.34 8.11
N MET A 188 -11.53 6.05 8.46
CA MET A 188 -10.36 5.30 8.94
C MET A 188 -9.20 5.32 7.93
N GLN A 189 -9.47 5.35 6.63
CA GLN A 189 -8.41 5.43 5.60
C GLN A 189 -7.67 6.77 5.59
N ASN A 190 -8.27 7.83 6.14
CA ASN A 190 -7.67 9.16 6.18
C ASN A 190 -6.87 9.45 7.45
N GLY A 191 -6.94 8.56 8.44
CA GLY A 191 -6.31 8.77 9.74
C GLY A 191 -6.82 9.99 10.51
N VAL A 192 -6.14 10.29 11.61
CA VAL A 192 -6.53 11.41 12.50
C VAL A 192 -5.34 12.24 12.99
N ILE A 193 -4.10 11.72 12.97
CA ILE A 193 -2.89 12.41 13.42
C ILE A 193 -2.07 12.90 12.24
N ALA A 194 -1.65 11.98 11.37
CA ALA A 194 -0.68 12.21 10.31
C ALA A 194 -1.20 11.82 8.92
N GLY A 195 -2.45 11.39 8.83
CA GLY A 195 -3.08 10.99 7.57
C GLY A 195 -2.79 9.55 7.15
N HIS A 196 -2.31 8.72 8.08
CA HIS A 196 -2.13 7.29 7.85
C HIS A 196 -3.38 6.50 8.26
N PRO A 197 -3.70 5.37 7.61
CA PRO A 197 -4.89 4.60 7.95
C PRO A 197 -4.97 4.25 9.43
N LEU A 198 -6.13 4.53 10.04
CA LEU A 198 -6.45 4.16 11.41
C LEU A 198 -6.85 2.68 11.44
N ILE A 199 -6.25 1.90 12.32
CA ILE A 199 -6.49 0.46 12.48
C ILE A 199 -6.74 0.10 13.94
N GLY A 200 -7.29 -1.09 14.19
CA GLY A 200 -7.48 -1.57 15.55
C GLY A 200 -8.55 -0.81 16.31
N VAL A 201 -9.71 -0.59 15.69
CA VAL A 201 -10.82 0.14 16.30
C VAL A 201 -12.10 -0.67 16.27
N LYS A 202 -12.71 -0.84 17.45
CA LYS A 202 -14.09 -1.25 17.58
C LYS A 202 -14.95 0.00 17.75
N ALA A 203 -15.87 0.20 16.80
CA ALA A 203 -16.82 1.31 16.82
C ALA A 203 -18.23 0.80 17.13
N THR A 204 -18.75 1.14 18.30
CA THR A 204 -20.10 0.79 18.72
C THR A 204 -21.01 1.98 18.58
N LEU A 205 -22.06 1.86 17.78
CA LEU A 205 -23.10 2.88 17.65
C LEU A 205 -24.08 2.73 18.82
N ILE A 206 -24.03 3.66 19.78
CA ILE A 206 -24.78 3.56 21.04
C ILE A 206 -26.02 4.43 21.09
N ASP A 207 -26.01 5.57 20.39
CA ASP A 207 -27.14 6.51 20.40
C ASP A 207 -27.09 7.43 19.18
N GLY A 208 -28.15 8.22 18.99
CA GLY A 208 -28.24 9.25 17.98
C GLY A 208 -29.64 9.81 17.86
N SER A 209 -29.87 10.59 16.83
CA SER A 209 -31.22 11.08 16.51
C SER A 209 -31.36 11.34 15.02
N PHE A 210 -32.58 11.30 14.52
CA PHE A 210 -32.91 11.62 13.13
C PHE A 210 -33.99 12.70 13.06
N HIS A 211 -34.08 13.30 11.90
CA HIS A 211 -35.13 14.26 11.55
C HIS A 211 -35.90 13.75 10.34
N GLU A 212 -37.21 13.63 10.41
CA GLU A 212 -38.06 12.99 9.40
C GLU A 212 -37.88 13.56 7.97
N VAL A 213 -37.55 14.86 7.85
CA VAL A 213 -37.43 15.55 6.55
C VAL A 213 -35.98 15.72 6.12
N ASP A 214 -35.07 16.02 7.06
CA ASP A 214 -33.71 16.48 6.77
C ASP A 214 -32.65 15.36 6.89
N SER A 215 -33.02 14.20 7.47
CA SER A 215 -32.11 13.08 7.54
C SER A 215 -31.94 12.37 6.21
N SER A 216 -30.72 11.90 5.95
CA SER A 216 -30.35 11.16 4.76
C SER A 216 -29.12 10.27 5.04
N GLU A 217 -28.92 9.24 4.22
CA GLU A 217 -27.73 8.38 4.26
C GLU A 217 -26.44 9.18 4.24
N MET A 218 -26.37 10.21 3.38
CA MET A 218 -25.20 11.06 3.26
C MET A 218 -24.97 11.89 4.55
N ALA A 219 -26.02 12.41 5.17
CA ALA A 219 -25.89 13.18 6.41
C ALA A 219 -25.39 12.30 7.57
N PHE A 220 -25.88 11.06 7.68
CA PHE A 220 -25.40 10.09 8.66
C PHE A 220 -23.98 9.63 8.40
N LYS A 221 -23.62 9.42 7.13
CA LYS A 221 -22.26 9.08 6.72
C LYS A 221 -21.26 10.16 7.16
N ILE A 222 -21.60 11.44 6.92
CA ILE A 222 -20.76 12.58 7.32
C ILE A 222 -20.70 12.69 8.85
N ALA A 223 -21.83 12.58 9.56
CA ALA A 223 -21.87 12.63 11.00
C ALA A 223 -21.01 11.52 11.64
N ALA A 224 -21.06 10.31 11.09
CA ALA A 224 -20.25 9.18 11.53
C ALA A 224 -18.74 9.41 11.30
N ALA A 225 -18.36 9.94 10.15
CA ALA A 225 -16.98 10.31 9.87
C ALA A 225 -16.46 11.39 10.82
N MET A 226 -17.30 12.40 11.14
CA MET A 226 -16.96 13.43 12.12
C MET A 226 -16.80 12.81 13.53
N ALA A 227 -17.75 11.98 13.97
CA ALA A 227 -17.72 11.34 15.28
C ALA A 227 -16.48 10.45 15.45
N LEU A 228 -16.12 9.67 14.43
CA LEU A 228 -14.89 8.88 14.44
C LEU A 228 -13.66 9.77 14.54
N ARG A 229 -13.54 10.79 13.69
CA ARG A 229 -12.35 11.66 13.64
C ARG A 229 -12.14 12.39 14.98
N GLU A 230 -13.17 13.00 15.51
CA GLU A 230 -13.10 13.77 16.75
C GLU A 230 -12.93 12.86 17.96
N GLY A 231 -13.64 11.72 18.00
CA GLY A 231 -13.51 10.71 19.05
C GLY A 231 -12.12 10.08 19.06
N ALA A 232 -11.61 9.64 17.91
CA ALA A 232 -10.28 9.05 17.82
C ALA A 232 -9.17 10.03 18.21
N MET A 233 -9.30 11.32 17.87
CA MET A 233 -8.38 12.36 18.34
C MET A 233 -8.36 12.48 19.88
N ALA A 234 -9.48 12.25 20.54
CA ALA A 234 -9.57 12.29 22.01
C ALA A 234 -9.20 10.95 22.69
N ALA A 235 -9.13 9.86 21.93
CA ALA A 235 -8.85 8.50 22.40
C ALA A 235 -7.34 8.19 22.51
N SER A 236 -6.48 9.17 22.71
CA SER A 236 -5.02 9.03 22.79
C SER A 236 -4.45 8.29 21.56
N PRO A 237 -4.60 8.87 20.37
CA PRO A 237 -4.13 8.22 19.15
C PRO A 237 -2.60 8.20 19.09
N VAL A 238 -2.04 7.11 18.51
CA VAL A 238 -0.60 6.91 18.34
C VAL A 238 -0.29 6.44 16.93
N LEU A 239 0.94 6.78 16.48
CA LEU A 239 1.49 6.31 15.22
C LEU A 239 2.15 4.94 15.42
N LEU A 240 1.88 4.00 14.53
CA LEU A 240 2.49 2.68 14.48
C LEU A 240 3.50 2.62 13.33
N GLU A 241 4.67 2.05 13.61
CA GLU A 241 5.70 1.73 12.62
C GLU A 241 5.59 0.24 12.26
N PRO A 242 5.85 -0.13 10.99
CA PRO A 242 5.91 -1.54 10.62
C PRO A 242 7.14 -2.21 11.25
N VAL A 243 6.95 -3.40 11.78
CA VAL A 243 8.04 -4.28 12.25
C VAL A 243 8.18 -5.41 11.25
N MET A 244 9.41 -5.61 10.74
CA MET A 244 9.71 -6.61 9.72
C MET A 244 10.78 -7.59 10.21
N THR A 245 10.69 -8.84 9.76
CA THR A 245 11.78 -9.81 9.91
C THR A 245 12.86 -9.47 8.87
N VAL A 246 14.09 -9.32 9.34
CA VAL A 246 15.25 -9.02 8.49
C VAL A 246 16.22 -10.17 8.54
N GLU A 247 16.59 -10.73 7.39
CA GLU A 247 17.65 -11.70 7.21
C GLU A 247 18.84 -11.02 6.53
N VAL A 248 20.02 -11.11 7.13
CA VAL A 248 21.25 -10.51 6.58
C VAL A 248 22.30 -11.60 6.37
N VAL A 249 22.70 -11.78 5.11
CA VAL A 249 23.79 -12.69 4.74
C VAL A 249 25.06 -11.85 4.56
N THR A 250 26.09 -12.17 5.36
CA THR A 250 27.35 -11.41 5.36
C THR A 250 28.53 -12.32 5.66
N PRO A 251 29.76 -12.03 5.16
CA PRO A 251 30.97 -12.69 5.63
C PRO A 251 31.18 -12.51 7.12
N GLU A 252 31.83 -13.50 7.76
CA GLU A 252 32.04 -13.54 9.21
C GLU A 252 32.75 -12.29 9.75
N ASP A 253 33.69 -11.75 8.99
CA ASP A 253 34.49 -10.56 9.36
C ASP A 253 33.59 -9.31 9.58
N TYR A 254 32.43 -9.24 8.96
CA TYR A 254 31.49 -8.10 9.06
C TYR A 254 30.32 -8.34 10.02
N MET A 255 30.22 -9.53 10.62
CA MET A 255 29.08 -9.89 11.48
C MET A 255 28.92 -8.94 12.66
N GLY A 256 30.03 -8.53 13.27
CA GLY A 256 30.02 -7.59 14.41
C GLY A 256 29.45 -6.23 14.05
N ASP A 257 29.81 -5.70 12.89
CA ASP A 257 29.34 -4.40 12.40
C ASP A 257 27.86 -4.45 12.04
N VAL A 258 27.40 -5.56 11.41
CA VAL A 258 26.00 -5.76 11.06
C VAL A 258 25.12 -5.85 12.32
N VAL A 259 25.53 -6.66 13.32
CA VAL A 259 24.81 -6.76 14.60
C VAL A 259 24.77 -5.42 15.32
N GLY A 260 25.90 -4.67 15.31
CA GLY A 260 25.98 -3.32 15.88
C GLY A 260 25.01 -2.33 15.20
N ASP A 261 24.88 -2.38 13.88
CA ASP A 261 23.96 -1.50 13.13
C ASP A 261 22.50 -1.89 13.35
N LEU A 262 22.17 -3.18 13.38
CA LEU A 262 20.81 -3.66 13.70
C LEU A 262 20.37 -3.19 15.08
N ASN A 263 21.20 -3.41 16.11
CA ASN A 263 20.91 -2.95 17.48
C ASN A 263 20.72 -1.43 17.56
N ARG A 264 21.52 -0.66 16.83
CA ARG A 264 21.37 0.81 16.74
C ARG A 264 20.03 1.21 16.10
N ARG A 265 19.50 0.41 15.20
CA ARG A 265 18.19 0.59 14.55
C ARG A 265 17.02 0.00 15.35
N ARG A 266 17.25 -0.51 16.56
CA ARG A 266 16.24 -1.16 17.42
C ARG A 266 15.72 -2.50 16.86
N GLY A 267 16.56 -3.20 16.11
CA GLY A 267 16.35 -4.57 15.63
C GLY A 267 16.79 -5.62 16.64
#